data_7e3bd5ff5d3c4ed04b58642008ba26fe
#
_entry.id   7e3bd5ff5d3c4ed04b58642008ba26fe
#
_cell.length_a   1.000
_cell.length_b   1.000
_cell.length_c   1.000
_cell.angle_alpha   90.00
_cell.angle_beta   90.00
_cell.angle_gamma   90.00
#
_symmetry.space_group_name_H-M   'P 1'
#
loop_
_entity.id
_entity.type
_entity.pdbx_description
1 polymer ?
#
loop_
_entity_poly.entity_id
_entity_poly.type
_entity_poly.pdbx_seq_one_letter_code
_entity_poly.pdbx_strand_id
1 'polypeptide(L)'
;MVDIVDVSTRSRMMAGIKGRNTKPEILIRKLLHKKGFRFRLHVKNLPGKPDIVLPKYKAVIFVNGCFWHGHKGCRLFKLPATRTEFWQGKIIKNQANDSKSINLLLENGWRVGIVWECSIRGATKDPDRVINIISEWLISESSFIEVI
;
A
#
# COMPACT_ATOMS: atom_id res chain seq x y z
N MET A 1 -7.11 17.83 -13.20
CA MET A 1 -6.55 17.09 -14.34
C MET A 1 -7.39 17.38 -15.58
N VAL A 2 -6.75 17.76 -16.65
CA VAL A 2 -7.42 17.99 -17.93
C VAL A 2 -7.43 16.66 -18.70
N ASP A 3 -8.62 16.28 -19.21
CA ASP A 3 -8.75 15.07 -20.00
C ASP A 3 -8.34 15.37 -21.45
N ILE A 4 -7.16 14.90 -21.83
CA ILE A 4 -6.63 15.04 -23.18
C ILE A 4 -6.88 13.78 -24.02
N VAL A 5 -7.55 12.78 -23.44
CA VAL A 5 -7.91 11.53 -24.13
C VAL A 5 -9.43 11.35 -24.06
N ASP A 6 -9.98 10.58 -25.00
CA ASP A 6 -11.41 10.27 -24.99
C ASP A 6 -11.76 9.26 -23.88
N VAL A 7 -13.06 9.06 -23.65
CA VAL A 7 -13.57 8.18 -22.60
C VAL A 7 -13.09 6.75 -22.80
N SER A 8 -13.09 6.25 -24.03
CA SER A 8 -12.65 4.89 -24.36
C SER A 8 -11.17 4.69 -24.03
N THR A 9 -10.32 5.64 -24.45
CA THR A 9 -8.89 5.59 -24.18
C THR A 9 -8.61 5.67 -22.69
N ARG A 10 -9.32 6.57 -21.97
CA ARG A 10 -9.19 6.69 -20.52
C ARG A 10 -9.57 5.40 -19.81
N SER A 11 -10.65 4.76 -20.23
CA SER A 11 -11.08 3.47 -19.64
C SER A 11 -10.01 2.40 -19.80
N ARG A 12 -9.36 2.35 -20.95
CA ARG A 12 -8.26 1.39 -21.17
C ARG A 12 -7.05 1.72 -20.31
N MET A 13 -6.71 3.00 -20.17
CA MET A 13 -5.61 3.43 -19.31
C MET A 13 -5.88 3.07 -17.85
N MET A 14 -7.11 3.32 -17.37
CA MET A 14 -7.49 2.98 -15.99
C MET A 14 -7.52 1.47 -15.77
N ALA A 15 -7.95 0.70 -16.76
CA ALA A 15 -7.94 -0.76 -16.68
C ALA A 15 -6.52 -1.33 -16.61
N GLY A 16 -5.53 -0.59 -17.13
CA GLY A 16 -4.13 -0.97 -17.05
C GLY A 16 -3.49 -0.67 -15.70
N ILE A 17 -4.16 0.12 -14.85
CA ILE A 17 -3.68 0.40 -13.50
C ILE A 17 -4.03 -0.81 -12.63
N LYS A 18 -3.00 -1.49 -12.15
CA LYS A 18 -3.17 -2.73 -11.38
C LYS A 18 -3.55 -2.42 -9.94
N GLY A 19 -4.58 -3.09 -9.42
CA GLY A 19 -4.89 -3.08 -8.00
C GLY A 19 -3.95 -3.99 -7.20
N ARG A 20 -3.12 -4.78 -7.90
CA ARG A 20 -2.15 -5.70 -7.31
C ARG A 20 -0.99 -5.88 -8.27
N ASN A 21 0.12 -6.46 -7.79
CA ASN A 21 1.35 -6.65 -8.57
C ASN A 21 1.92 -5.33 -9.10
N THR A 22 1.76 -4.25 -8.33
CA THR A 22 2.37 -2.96 -8.68
C THR A 22 3.89 -3.05 -8.51
N LYS A 23 4.61 -2.12 -9.13
CA LYS A 23 6.08 -2.08 -8.99
C LYS A 23 6.54 -1.99 -7.53
N PRO A 24 5.94 -1.13 -6.68
CA PRO A 24 6.29 -1.10 -5.26
C PRO A 24 6.07 -2.44 -4.55
N GLU A 25 4.94 -3.10 -4.81
CA GLU A 25 4.65 -4.41 -4.22
C GLU A 25 5.70 -5.44 -4.61
N ILE A 26 6.03 -5.50 -5.91
CA ILE A 26 7.01 -6.46 -6.43
C ILE A 26 8.38 -6.21 -5.80
N LEU A 27 8.77 -4.96 -5.64
CA LEU A 27 10.05 -4.61 -5.01
C LEU A 27 10.11 -5.11 -3.57
N ILE A 28 9.07 -4.86 -2.78
CA ILE A 28 9.01 -5.32 -1.39
C ILE A 28 9.05 -6.85 -1.32
N ARG A 29 8.32 -7.54 -2.20
CA ARG A 29 8.36 -9.02 -2.27
C ARG A 29 9.76 -9.54 -2.50
N LYS A 30 10.47 -8.96 -3.46
CA LYS A 30 11.85 -9.38 -3.79
C LYS A 30 12.79 -9.16 -2.61
N LEU A 31 12.66 -8.02 -1.95
CA LEU A 31 13.50 -7.70 -0.80
C LEU A 31 13.24 -8.64 0.37
N LEU A 32 11.98 -8.93 0.67
CA LEU A 32 11.60 -9.88 1.72
C LEU A 32 12.11 -11.28 1.42
N HIS A 33 11.93 -11.74 0.19
CA HIS A 33 12.37 -13.06 -0.22
C HIS A 33 13.89 -13.20 -0.10
N LYS A 34 14.63 -12.17 -0.51
CA LYS A 34 16.08 -12.13 -0.41
C LYS A 34 16.56 -12.21 1.04
N LYS A 35 15.79 -11.63 1.97
CA LYS A 35 16.08 -11.70 3.42
C LYS A 35 15.67 -13.04 4.05
N GLY A 36 15.07 -13.93 3.29
CA GLY A 36 14.67 -15.25 3.75
C GLY A 36 13.25 -15.37 4.28
N PHE A 37 12.46 -14.30 4.19
CA PHE A 37 11.07 -14.35 4.61
C PHE A 37 10.21 -15.06 3.57
N ARG A 38 9.24 -15.84 4.03
CA ARG A 38 8.26 -16.52 3.18
C ARG A 38 6.89 -15.95 3.44
N PHE A 39 6.12 -15.75 2.36
CA PHE A 39 4.85 -15.04 2.42
C PHE A 39 3.87 -15.60 1.41
N ARG A 40 2.60 -15.24 1.59
CA ARG A 40 1.51 -15.55 0.65
C ARG A 40 1.02 -14.25 0.03
N LEU A 41 0.55 -14.34 -1.20
CA LEU A 41 0.04 -13.21 -1.97
C LEU A 41 -1.45 -13.40 -2.25
N HIS A 42 -2.13 -12.28 -2.42
CA HIS A 42 -3.53 -12.26 -2.87
C HIS A 42 -4.49 -13.07 -1.99
N VAL A 43 -4.27 -13.03 -0.70
CA VAL A 43 -5.16 -13.67 0.28
C VAL A 43 -6.43 -12.84 0.39
N LYS A 44 -7.55 -13.39 -0.09
CA LYS A 44 -8.80 -12.63 -0.23
C LYS A 44 -9.70 -12.63 1.01
N ASN A 45 -9.48 -13.58 1.93
CA ASN A 45 -10.33 -13.76 3.10
C ASN A 45 -9.90 -12.96 4.32
N LEU A 46 -8.94 -12.05 4.16
CA LEU A 46 -8.53 -11.14 5.23
C LEU A 46 -9.06 -9.73 4.96
N PRO A 47 -9.42 -8.97 6.01
CA PRO A 47 -9.88 -7.60 5.84
C PRO A 47 -8.88 -6.75 5.05
N GLY A 48 -9.38 -5.97 4.10
CA GLY A 48 -8.55 -5.09 3.28
C GLY A 48 -7.71 -5.78 2.21
N LYS A 49 -7.74 -7.10 2.14
CA LYS A 49 -6.99 -7.90 1.18
C LYS A 49 -5.51 -7.49 1.16
N PRO A 50 -4.76 -7.78 2.24
CA PRO A 50 -3.35 -7.36 2.33
C PRO A 50 -2.53 -7.83 1.14
N ASP A 51 -1.56 -7.01 0.74
CA ASP A 51 -0.69 -7.33 -0.39
C ASP A 51 0.22 -8.51 -0.09
N ILE A 52 0.69 -8.61 1.14
CA ILE A 52 1.63 -9.63 1.58
C ILE A 52 1.17 -10.18 2.93
N VAL A 53 1.10 -11.49 3.05
CA VAL A 53 0.73 -12.15 4.31
C VAL A 53 1.86 -13.07 4.75
N LEU A 54 2.32 -12.88 5.98
CA LEU A 54 3.40 -13.69 6.57
C LEU A 54 2.81 -14.49 7.75
N PRO A 55 2.28 -15.69 7.48
CA PRO A 55 1.59 -16.48 8.52
C PRO A 55 2.46 -16.82 9.72
N LYS A 56 3.75 -17.11 9.48
CA LYS A 56 4.71 -17.44 10.54
C LYS A 56 4.80 -16.34 11.59
N TYR A 57 4.67 -15.09 11.18
CA TYR A 57 4.78 -13.93 12.05
C TYR A 57 3.43 -13.37 12.47
N LYS A 58 2.35 -13.97 11.98
CA LYS A 58 0.98 -13.44 12.12
C LYS A 58 0.93 -11.97 11.70
N ALA A 59 1.59 -11.66 10.59
CA ALA A 59 1.74 -10.30 10.10
C ALA A 59 1.23 -10.16 8.68
N VAL A 60 0.71 -8.98 8.37
CA VAL A 60 0.31 -8.59 7.03
C VAL A 60 0.97 -7.27 6.68
N ILE A 61 1.23 -7.06 5.38
CA ILE A 61 1.81 -5.81 4.89
C ILE A 61 0.94 -5.28 3.77
N PHE A 62 0.58 -4.00 3.89
CA PHE A 62 -0.04 -3.22 2.83
C PHE A 62 1.02 -2.34 2.19
N VAL A 63 1.10 -2.36 0.86
CA VAL A 63 1.96 -1.44 0.12
C VAL A 63 1.03 -0.40 -0.51
N ASN A 64 0.95 0.77 0.12
CA ASN A 64 -0.03 1.78 -0.24
C ASN A 64 0.51 2.80 -1.23
N GLY A 65 -0.21 2.99 -2.33
CA GLY A 65 0.03 4.11 -3.24
C GLY A 65 -0.35 5.42 -2.57
N CYS A 66 0.53 6.41 -2.62
CA CYS A 66 0.32 7.66 -1.88
C CYS A 66 -0.89 8.43 -2.37
N PHE A 67 -1.18 8.41 -3.66
CA PHE A 67 -2.36 9.08 -4.21
C PHE A 67 -3.66 8.37 -3.77
N TRP A 68 -3.75 7.06 -4.02
CA TRP A 68 -4.99 6.30 -3.81
C TRP A 68 -5.42 6.23 -2.35
N HIS A 69 -4.45 6.27 -1.44
CA HIS A 69 -4.71 6.21 -0.01
C HIS A 69 -4.56 7.55 0.69
N GLY A 70 -4.38 8.62 -0.10
CA GLY A 70 -4.35 10.00 0.42
C GLY A 70 -3.26 10.26 1.44
N HIS A 71 -2.02 9.87 1.12
CA HIS A 71 -0.91 10.02 2.05
C HIS A 71 -0.68 11.49 2.40
N LYS A 72 -1.08 11.88 3.60
CA LYS A 72 -1.08 13.27 4.04
C LYS A 72 0.32 13.86 4.10
N GLY A 73 0.48 15.06 3.54
CA GLY A 73 1.76 15.77 3.54
C GLY A 73 2.79 15.21 2.56
N CYS A 74 2.40 14.25 1.74
CA CYS A 74 3.31 13.61 0.79
C CYS A 74 3.28 14.29 -0.58
N ARG A 75 4.47 14.50 -1.17
CA ARG A 75 4.60 15.10 -2.50
C ARG A 75 3.97 14.26 -3.61
N LEU A 76 3.81 12.96 -3.39
CA LEU A 76 3.16 12.08 -4.36
C LEU A 76 1.64 12.11 -4.27
N PHE A 77 1.08 12.81 -3.27
CA PHE A 77 -0.35 12.99 -3.15
C PHE A 77 -0.72 14.43 -3.51
N LYS A 78 -1.42 14.59 -4.63
CA LYS A 78 -1.96 15.88 -5.06
C LYS A 78 -3.30 15.62 -5.75
N LEU A 79 -4.35 16.29 -5.26
CA LEU A 79 -5.66 16.18 -5.88
C LEU A 79 -5.65 16.83 -7.27
N PRO A 80 -6.28 16.17 -8.26
CA PRO A 80 -6.43 16.76 -9.58
C PRO A 80 -7.22 18.06 -9.53
N ALA A 81 -6.88 19.02 -10.39
CA ALA A 81 -7.59 20.28 -10.49
C ALA A 81 -8.99 20.13 -11.09
N THR A 82 -9.19 19.09 -11.91
CA THR A 82 -10.48 18.77 -12.54
C THR A 82 -11.18 17.69 -11.72
N ARG A 83 -12.48 17.87 -11.45
CA ARG A 83 -13.30 16.93 -10.67
C ARG A 83 -12.71 16.69 -9.26
N THR A 84 -12.20 17.73 -8.66
CA THR A 84 -11.54 17.67 -7.35
C THR A 84 -12.43 17.03 -6.28
N GLU A 85 -13.72 17.41 -6.22
CA GLU A 85 -14.66 16.86 -5.24
C GLU A 85 -14.85 15.35 -5.40
N PHE A 86 -14.92 14.88 -6.64
CA PHE A 86 -15.04 13.45 -6.91
C PHE A 86 -13.83 12.68 -6.36
N TRP A 87 -12.63 13.15 -6.66
CA TRP A 87 -11.41 12.51 -6.21
C TRP A 87 -11.24 12.58 -4.70
N GLN A 88 -11.57 13.73 -4.12
CA GLN A 88 -11.52 13.92 -2.67
C GLN A 88 -12.44 12.91 -1.97
N GLY A 89 -13.68 12.76 -2.44
CA GLY A 89 -14.63 11.82 -1.88
C GLY A 89 -14.15 10.38 -1.99
N LYS A 90 -13.55 10.02 -3.13
CA LYS A 90 -13.00 8.68 -3.34
C LYS A 90 -11.84 8.38 -2.41
N ILE A 91 -10.93 9.34 -2.24
CA ILE A 91 -9.79 9.19 -1.33
C ILE A 91 -10.25 9.06 0.11
N ILE A 92 -11.20 9.88 0.55
CA ILE A 92 -11.76 9.81 1.90
C ILE A 92 -12.38 8.44 2.16
N LYS A 93 -13.11 7.91 1.19
CA LYS A 93 -13.71 6.57 1.29
C LYS A 93 -12.63 5.49 1.41
N ASN A 94 -11.58 5.60 0.61
CA ASN A 94 -10.45 4.66 0.68
C ASN A 94 -9.79 4.70 2.06
N GLN A 95 -9.56 5.89 2.60
CA GLN A 95 -8.97 6.06 3.93
C GLN A 95 -9.84 5.44 5.02
N ALA A 96 -11.16 5.63 4.94
CA ALA A 96 -12.11 5.03 5.90
C ALA A 96 -12.09 3.51 5.81
N ASN A 97 -12.04 2.96 4.60
CA ASN A 97 -11.95 1.51 4.39
C ASN A 97 -10.64 0.96 4.93
N ASP A 98 -9.53 1.66 4.71
CA ASP A 98 -8.21 1.27 5.22
C ASP A 98 -8.22 1.19 6.75
N SER A 99 -8.74 2.22 7.41
CA SER A 99 -8.83 2.26 8.88
C SER A 99 -9.66 1.10 9.42
N LYS A 100 -10.80 0.83 8.79
CA LYS A 100 -11.67 -0.28 9.17
C LYS A 100 -10.95 -1.63 9.04
N SER A 101 -10.26 -1.82 7.93
CA SER A 101 -9.54 -3.08 7.66
C SER A 101 -8.41 -3.29 8.67
N ILE A 102 -7.63 -2.25 8.96
CA ILE A 102 -6.54 -2.31 9.92
C ILE A 102 -7.07 -2.66 11.30
N ASN A 103 -8.14 -2.00 11.75
CA ASN A 103 -8.73 -2.27 13.05
C ASN A 103 -9.23 -3.72 13.16
N LEU A 104 -9.89 -4.23 12.11
CA LEU A 104 -10.37 -5.60 12.10
C LEU A 104 -9.21 -6.61 12.16
N LEU A 105 -8.13 -6.35 11.43
CA LEU A 105 -6.94 -7.21 11.46
C LEU A 105 -6.32 -7.24 12.85
N LEU A 106 -6.13 -6.07 13.46
CA LEU A 106 -5.56 -5.98 14.80
C LEU A 106 -6.43 -6.68 15.84
N GLU A 107 -7.77 -6.53 15.75
CA GLU A 107 -8.71 -7.19 16.64
C GLU A 107 -8.64 -8.72 16.52
N ASN A 108 -8.30 -9.23 15.33
CA ASN A 108 -8.18 -10.67 15.08
C ASN A 108 -6.76 -11.19 15.34
N GLY A 109 -5.92 -10.41 15.98
CA GLY A 109 -4.58 -10.82 16.37
C GLY A 109 -3.52 -10.73 15.29
N TRP A 110 -3.84 -10.12 14.14
CA TRP A 110 -2.86 -9.87 13.09
C TRP A 110 -2.04 -8.63 13.41
N ARG A 111 -0.76 -8.68 13.03
CA ARG A 111 0.12 -7.53 13.09
C ARG A 111 0.08 -6.85 11.73
N VAL A 112 0.09 -5.53 11.69
CA VAL A 112 -0.12 -4.78 10.45
C VAL A 112 1.06 -3.86 10.17
N GLY A 113 1.63 -3.98 8.97
CA GLY A 113 2.65 -3.07 8.47
C GLY A 113 2.13 -2.33 7.25
N ILE A 114 2.38 -1.04 7.17
CA ILE A 114 2.05 -0.22 6.01
C ILE A 114 3.35 0.34 5.45
N VAL A 115 3.58 0.10 4.16
CA VAL A 115 4.71 0.68 3.43
C VAL A 115 4.14 1.65 2.41
N TRP A 116 4.48 2.92 2.55
CA TRP A 116 4.03 3.93 1.62
C TRP A 116 4.95 3.99 0.40
N GLU A 117 4.34 4.18 -0.75
CA GLU A 117 5.04 4.23 -2.05
C GLU A 117 6.22 5.20 -2.05
N CYS A 118 6.08 6.35 -1.40
CA CYS A 118 7.13 7.37 -1.37
C CYS A 118 8.44 6.90 -0.70
N SER A 119 8.38 5.87 0.14
CA SER A 119 9.58 5.33 0.79
C SER A 119 10.46 4.53 -0.16
N ILE A 120 9.89 4.03 -1.26
CA ILE A 120 10.58 3.16 -2.23
C ILE A 120 10.50 3.67 -3.65
N ARG A 121 9.97 4.88 -3.85
CA ARG A 121 9.83 5.48 -5.17
C ARG A 121 10.13 6.98 -5.10
N GLY A 122 10.74 7.49 -6.16
CA GLY A 122 11.03 8.91 -6.30
C GLY A 122 12.36 9.32 -5.68
N ALA A 123 12.55 10.62 -5.47
CA ALA A 123 13.83 11.19 -5.04
C ALA A 123 14.23 10.80 -3.63
N THR A 124 13.27 10.44 -2.79
CA THR A 124 13.51 10.07 -1.39
C THR A 124 13.49 8.56 -1.15
N LYS A 125 13.49 7.77 -2.23
CA LYS A 125 13.45 6.30 -2.11
C LYS A 125 14.67 5.76 -1.38
N ASP A 126 14.44 4.80 -0.51
CA ASP A 126 15.51 4.09 0.20
C ASP A 126 15.06 2.66 0.51
N PRO A 127 15.08 1.77 -0.51
CA PRO A 127 14.60 0.40 -0.33
C PRO A 127 15.35 -0.38 0.75
N ASP A 128 16.65 -0.16 0.90
CA ASP A 128 17.45 -0.85 1.92
C ASP A 128 17.01 -0.46 3.32
N ARG A 129 16.75 0.83 3.56
CA ARG A 129 16.21 1.30 4.83
C ARG A 129 14.86 0.66 5.11
N VAL A 130 13.99 0.65 4.11
CA VAL A 130 12.63 0.10 4.25
C VAL A 130 12.67 -1.37 4.62
N ILE A 131 13.46 -2.18 3.91
CA ILE A 131 13.52 -3.62 4.20
C ILE A 131 14.14 -3.90 5.57
N ASN A 132 15.10 -3.11 6.01
CA ASN A 132 15.68 -3.24 7.33
C ASN A 132 14.66 -2.95 8.42
N ILE A 133 13.86 -1.89 8.26
CA ILE A 133 12.78 -1.54 9.19
C ILE A 133 11.74 -2.66 9.26
N ILE A 134 11.32 -3.16 8.11
CA ILE A 134 10.32 -4.25 8.06
C ILE A 134 10.87 -5.51 8.70
N SER A 135 12.12 -5.88 8.40
CA SER A 135 12.75 -7.08 8.96
C SER A 135 12.83 -7.02 10.48
N GLU A 136 13.26 -5.89 11.03
CA GLU A 136 13.31 -5.70 12.47
C GLU A 136 11.92 -5.76 13.10
N TRP A 137 10.93 -5.16 12.44
CA TRP A 137 9.56 -5.18 12.92
C TRP A 137 9.00 -6.61 12.95
N LEU A 138 9.25 -7.40 11.91
CA LEU A 138 8.72 -8.77 11.82
C LEU A 138 9.18 -9.65 13.00
N ILE A 139 10.41 -9.47 13.46
CA ILE A 139 10.94 -10.22 14.59
C ILE A 139 10.67 -9.54 15.92
N SER A 140 10.06 -8.37 15.93
CA SER A 140 9.67 -7.65 17.14
C SER A 140 8.28 -8.08 17.62
N GLU A 141 7.83 -7.50 18.74
CA GLU A 141 6.49 -7.76 19.28
C GLU A 141 5.49 -6.65 18.93
N SER A 142 5.92 -5.62 18.19
CA SER A 142 5.04 -4.51 17.83
C SER A 142 3.92 -4.94 16.91
N SER A 143 2.70 -4.52 17.23
CA SER A 143 1.51 -4.90 16.45
C SER A 143 1.30 -4.05 15.21
N PHE A 144 1.97 -2.91 15.10
CA PHE A 144 1.77 -1.99 13.99
C PHE A 144 3.06 -1.26 13.64
N ILE A 145 3.28 -1.05 12.34
CA ILE A 145 4.35 -0.19 11.83
C ILE A 145 3.89 0.52 10.57
N GLU A 146 4.39 1.72 10.39
CA GLU A 146 4.16 2.52 9.18
C GLU A 146 5.50 3.05 8.69
N VAL A 147 5.84 2.76 7.43
CA VAL A 147 7.11 3.15 6.82
C VAL A 147 6.85 4.23 5.77
N ILE A 148 7.43 5.39 6.00
CA ILE A 148 7.31 6.57 5.15
C ILE A 148 8.64 6.87 4.48
#